data_a43a1d4fee206e9bf712c09a433a9173
#
_entry.id   a43a1d4fee206e9bf712c09a433a9173
#
_cell.length_a   1.000
_cell.length_b   1.000
_cell.length_c   1.000
_cell.angle_alpha   90.00
_cell.angle_beta   90.00
_cell.angle_gamma   90.00
#
_symmetry.space_group_name_H-M   'P 1'
#
loop_
_entity.id
_entity.type
_entity.pdbx_description
1 polymer ?
#
loop_
_entity_poly.entity_id
_entity_poly.type
_entity_poly.pdbx_seq_one_letter_code
_entity_poly.pdbx_strand_id
1 'polypeptide(L)'
;MIRTVLMFLRMELKNFLKMATKRERADVAAACGDSVSYLYQIAGQHRYASPLMATQIERYTRTVADLSDGRLELVPRASMVRHPEIFYGVVPESGAQDAGGNDDA
;
A
#
# COMPACT_ATOMS: atom_id res chain seq x y z
N MET A 1 -9.08 15.11 -19.01
CA MET A 1 -8.30 15.63 -18.25
C MET A 1 -8.30 15.18 -16.91
N ILE A 2 -9.29 15.23 -16.31
CA ILE A 2 -9.38 14.81 -15.02
C ILE A 2 -9.05 13.41 -14.86
N ARG A 3 -9.40 12.63 -15.83
CA ARG A 3 -9.18 11.29 -15.79
C ARG A 3 -7.76 10.98 -15.68
N THR A 4 -6.91 11.63 -16.36
CA THR A 4 -5.50 11.42 -16.31
C THR A 4 -4.98 11.59 -14.92
N VAL A 5 -5.56 12.50 -14.21
CA VAL A 5 -5.13 12.75 -12.85
C VAL A 5 -5.47 11.58 -11.95
N LEU A 6 -6.56 10.91 -12.22
CA LEU A 6 -6.97 9.82 -11.39
C LEU A 6 -5.95 8.70 -11.35
N MET A 7 -5.16 8.56 -12.39
CA MET A 7 -4.18 7.51 -12.43
C MET A 7 -3.10 7.71 -11.39
N PHE A 8 -2.94 8.93 -10.92
CA PHE A 8 -1.91 9.23 -9.97
C PHE A 8 -2.46 9.52 -8.57
N LEU A 9 -3.75 9.23 -8.36
CA LEU A 9 -4.33 9.48 -7.06
C LEU A 9 -3.83 8.46 -6.07
N ARG A 10 -2.94 8.90 -5.22
CA ARG A 10 -2.38 8.08 -4.18
C ARG A 10 -1.90 9.00 -3.08
N MET A 11 -1.76 8.48 -1.90
CA MET A 11 -1.33 9.29 -0.77
C MET A 11 -0.43 8.48 0.13
N GLU A 12 0.30 9.16 0.99
CA GLU A 12 1.13 8.48 1.96
C GLU A 12 0.26 7.90 3.04
N LEU A 13 0.73 6.83 3.66
CA LEU A 13 -0.04 6.19 4.73
C LEU A 13 -0.33 7.16 5.86
N LYS A 14 0.59 8.05 6.16
CA LYS A 14 0.40 9.06 7.20
C LYS A 14 -0.84 9.90 6.91
N ASN A 15 -0.99 10.35 5.67
CA ASN A 15 -2.13 11.17 5.29
C ASN A 15 -3.41 10.35 5.24
N PHE A 16 -3.31 9.11 4.76
CA PHE A 16 -4.46 8.21 4.71
C PHE A 16 -5.02 8.05 6.12
N LEU A 17 -4.17 7.72 7.09
CA LEU A 17 -4.61 7.49 8.46
C LEU A 17 -5.18 8.76 9.09
N LYS A 18 -4.63 9.90 8.71
CA LYS A 18 -5.10 11.17 9.26
C LYS A 18 -6.51 11.49 8.76
N MET A 19 -6.79 11.19 7.49
CA MET A 19 -8.07 11.54 6.88
C MET A 19 -9.12 10.45 7.03
N ALA A 20 -8.71 9.22 7.31
CA ALA A 20 -9.65 8.12 7.44
C ALA A 20 -10.41 8.21 8.76
N THR A 21 -11.62 7.68 8.76
CA THR A 21 -12.37 7.58 9.99
C THR A 21 -11.79 6.46 10.84
N LYS A 22 -12.18 6.42 12.10
CA LYS A 22 -11.73 5.37 12.99
C LYS A 22 -12.09 4.00 12.43
N ARG A 23 -13.30 3.88 11.87
CA ARG A 23 -13.76 2.63 11.31
C ARG A 23 -12.93 2.23 10.10
N GLU A 24 -12.63 3.19 9.25
CA GLU A 24 -11.83 2.91 8.06
C GLU A 24 -10.44 2.44 8.43
N ARG A 25 -9.83 3.06 9.43
CA ARG A 25 -8.51 2.63 9.89
C ARG A 25 -8.57 1.21 10.44
N ALA A 26 -9.60 0.91 11.21
CA ALA A 26 -9.76 -0.42 11.77
C ALA A 26 -10.00 -1.46 10.69
N ASP A 27 -10.76 -1.11 9.65
CA ASP A 27 -11.04 -2.04 8.57
C ASP A 27 -9.77 -2.41 7.81
N VAL A 28 -8.92 -1.43 7.53
CA VAL A 28 -7.66 -1.71 6.83
C VAL A 28 -6.77 -2.59 7.71
N ALA A 29 -6.65 -2.25 8.99
CA ALA A 29 -5.80 -3.02 9.89
C ALA A 29 -6.28 -4.46 10.01
N ALA A 30 -7.57 -4.66 10.20
CA ALA A 30 -8.13 -5.99 10.32
C ALA A 30 -7.93 -6.82 9.06
N ALA A 31 -8.12 -6.19 7.90
CA ALA A 31 -7.94 -6.89 6.64
C ALA A 31 -6.49 -7.31 6.42
N CYS A 32 -5.55 -6.54 6.96
CA CYS A 32 -4.14 -6.88 6.87
C CYS A 32 -3.70 -7.85 7.96
N GLY A 33 -4.58 -8.15 8.89
CA GLY A 33 -4.24 -9.08 9.98
C GLY A 33 -3.35 -8.46 11.04
N ASP A 34 -3.41 -7.15 11.20
CA ASP A 34 -2.56 -6.47 12.17
C ASP A 34 -3.36 -5.37 12.86
N SER A 35 -2.70 -4.53 13.62
CA SER A 35 -3.36 -3.51 14.43
C SER A 35 -3.25 -2.13 13.78
N VAL A 36 -4.12 -1.23 14.19
CA VAL A 36 -4.02 0.16 13.75
C VAL A 36 -2.69 0.76 14.22
N SER A 37 -2.23 0.34 15.40
CA SER A 37 -0.94 0.80 15.92
C SER A 37 0.21 0.45 14.97
N TYR A 38 0.16 -0.73 14.37
CA TYR A 38 1.17 -1.15 13.41
C TYR A 38 1.17 -0.20 12.20
N LEU A 39 -0.02 0.16 11.72
CA LEU A 39 -0.10 1.09 10.60
C LEU A 39 0.51 2.44 10.95
N TYR A 40 0.29 2.91 12.17
CA TYR A 40 0.88 4.16 12.60
C TYR A 40 2.40 4.08 12.70
N GLN A 41 2.93 2.93 13.06
CA GLN A 41 4.38 2.76 13.12
C GLN A 41 5.00 2.85 11.74
N ILE A 42 4.35 2.27 10.74
CA ILE A 42 4.83 2.37 9.37
C ILE A 42 4.69 3.82 8.89
N ALA A 43 3.56 4.45 9.19
CA ALA A 43 3.32 5.82 8.75
C ALA A 43 4.33 6.78 9.35
N GLY A 44 4.76 6.53 10.59
CA GLY A 44 5.75 7.37 11.25
C GLY A 44 7.18 6.99 10.92
N GLN A 45 7.37 6.03 10.04
CA GLN A 45 8.68 5.57 9.62
C GLN A 45 9.49 4.95 10.76
N HIS A 46 8.79 4.42 11.77
CA HIS A 46 9.46 3.71 12.85
C HIS A 46 9.73 2.26 12.46
N ARG A 47 9.12 1.80 11.39
CA ARG A 47 9.38 0.47 10.86
C ARG A 47 8.92 0.43 9.41
N TYR A 48 9.41 -0.55 8.67
CA TYR A 48 9.02 -0.77 7.30
C TYR A 48 8.10 -1.98 7.22
N ALA A 49 7.21 -1.97 6.24
CA ALA A 49 6.38 -3.13 5.96
C ALA A 49 7.18 -4.12 5.12
N SER A 50 6.87 -5.41 5.26
CA SER A 50 7.42 -6.39 4.34
C SER A 50 6.76 -6.18 2.97
N PRO A 51 7.34 -6.69 1.89
CA PRO A 51 6.73 -6.54 0.57
C PRO A 51 5.30 -7.10 0.52
N LEU A 52 5.06 -8.23 1.17
CA LEU A 52 3.73 -8.81 1.19
C LEU A 52 2.76 -7.93 1.95
N MET A 53 3.15 -7.48 3.13
CA MET A 53 2.29 -6.63 3.94
C MET A 53 2.02 -5.29 3.22
N ALA A 54 3.04 -4.72 2.58
CA ALA A 54 2.87 -3.47 1.84
C ALA A 54 1.87 -3.65 0.69
N THR A 55 1.92 -4.80 0.02
CA THR A 55 0.99 -5.09 -1.05
C THR A 55 -0.43 -5.21 -0.51
N GLN A 56 -0.59 -5.83 0.65
CA GLN A 56 -1.91 -5.95 1.26
C GLN A 56 -2.44 -4.59 1.71
N ILE A 57 -1.60 -3.76 2.29
CA ILE A 57 -2.01 -2.42 2.69
C ILE A 57 -2.44 -1.62 1.46
N GLU A 58 -1.69 -1.69 0.38
CA GLU A 58 -2.08 -0.99 -0.84
C GLU A 58 -3.44 -1.48 -1.32
N ARG A 59 -3.66 -2.78 -1.33
CA ARG A 59 -4.91 -3.36 -1.80
C ARG A 59 -6.10 -2.91 -0.96
N TYR A 60 -5.95 -2.96 0.36
CA TYR A 60 -7.08 -2.64 1.22
C TYR A 60 -7.30 -1.14 1.35
N THR A 61 -6.26 -0.32 1.25
CA THR A 61 -6.47 1.12 1.19
C THR A 61 -7.17 1.50 -0.10
N ARG A 62 -6.91 0.77 -1.19
CA ARG A 62 -7.63 1.02 -2.44
C ARG A 62 -9.11 0.72 -2.27
N THR A 63 -9.44 -0.40 -1.63
CA THR A 63 -10.84 -0.77 -1.41
C THR A 63 -11.57 0.29 -0.58
N VAL A 64 -10.94 0.73 0.50
CA VAL A 64 -11.54 1.75 1.35
C VAL A 64 -11.64 3.07 0.60
N ALA A 65 -10.63 3.42 -0.18
CA ALA A 65 -10.64 4.65 -0.95
C ALA A 65 -11.78 4.67 -1.96
N ASP A 66 -12.01 3.52 -2.62
CA ASP A 66 -13.08 3.42 -3.60
C ASP A 66 -14.46 3.64 -2.96
N LEU A 67 -14.59 3.33 -1.70
CA LEU A 67 -15.85 3.49 -0.99
C LEU A 67 -15.98 4.86 -0.32
N SER A 68 -14.98 5.71 -0.47
CA SER A 68 -14.94 6.98 0.25
C SER A 68 -15.40 8.20 -0.56
N ASP A 69 -15.89 7.97 -1.79
CA ASP A 69 -16.34 9.05 -2.65
C ASP A 69 -15.22 10.05 -2.96
N GLY A 70 -14.03 9.56 -3.16
CA GLY A 70 -12.91 10.42 -3.53
C GLY A 70 -12.23 11.10 -2.37
N ARG A 71 -12.67 10.84 -1.15
CA ARG A 71 -12.06 11.46 0.02
C ARG A 71 -10.70 10.87 0.34
N LEU A 72 -10.54 9.57 0.09
CA LEU A 72 -9.29 8.87 0.35
C LEU A 72 -8.70 8.32 -0.93
N GLU A 73 -7.39 8.08 -0.91
CA GLU A 73 -6.67 7.53 -2.05
C GLU A 73 -5.85 6.33 -1.60
N LEU A 74 -5.49 5.46 -2.52
CA LEU A 74 -4.72 4.28 -2.15
C LEU A 74 -3.32 4.67 -1.67
N VAL A 75 -2.72 3.82 -0.87
CA VAL A 75 -1.35 4.02 -0.39
C VAL A 75 -0.45 3.05 -1.17
N PRO A 76 0.47 3.57 -2.00
CA PRO A 76 1.31 2.71 -2.83
C PRO A 76 2.23 1.84 -1.97
N ARG A 77 2.36 0.58 -2.35
CA ARG A 77 3.20 -0.35 -1.59
C ARG A 77 4.67 0.10 -1.56
N ALA A 78 5.14 0.70 -2.63
CA ALA A 78 6.53 1.14 -2.68
C ALA A 78 6.86 2.19 -1.62
N SER A 79 5.85 2.90 -1.13
CA SER A 79 6.07 3.95 -0.14
C SER A 79 6.29 3.41 1.27
N MET A 80 6.06 2.12 1.48
CA MET A 80 6.06 1.55 2.82
C MET A 80 7.18 0.55 3.09
N VAL A 81 7.96 0.22 2.09
CA VAL A 81 9.02 -0.78 2.24
C VAL A 81 10.38 -0.11 2.25
N ARG A 82 11.36 -0.84 2.79
CA ARG A 82 12.73 -0.33 2.84
C ARG A 82 13.36 -0.25 1.46
N HIS A 83 13.07 -1.21 0.60
CA HIS A 83 13.68 -1.32 -0.72
C HIS A 83 12.62 -1.31 -1.81
N PRO A 84 12.05 -0.15 -2.13
CA PRO A 84 10.97 -0.07 -3.12
C PRO A 84 11.37 -0.54 -4.51
N GLU A 85 12.65 -0.57 -4.81
CA GLU A 85 13.10 -1.01 -6.12
C GLU A 85 12.73 -2.46 -6.41
N ILE A 86 12.40 -3.24 -5.39
CA ILE A 86 11.99 -4.62 -5.63
C ILE A 86 10.70 -4.70 -6.43
N PHE A 87 9.89 -3.65 -6.40
CA PHE A 87 8.65 -3.63 -7.15
C PHE A 87 8.86 -3.15 -8.58
N TYR A 88 9.95 -2.45 -8.82
CA TYR A 88 10.22 -1.91 -10.14
C TYR A 88 11.06 -2.87 -10.97
N GLY A 89 11.97 -3.53 -10.37
CA GLY A 89 12.86 -4.38 -11.06
C GLY A 89 12.25 -5.66 -11.57
N VAL A 90 11.10 -5.98 -11.11
CA VAL A 90 10.44 -7.18 -11.48
C VAL A 90 9.94 -7.18 -12.86
N VAL A 91 9.97 -6.13 -13.39
CA VAL A 91 9.42 -6.05 -14.68
C VAL A 91 9.99 -6.98 -15.63
N PRO A 92 9.98 -7.39 -16.28
CA PRO A 92 10.30 -8.04 -16.98
C PRO A 92 10.63 -8.81 -17.54
N GLU A 93 10.90 -8.71 -17.54
CA GLU A 93 11.11 -9.35 -17.93
C GLU A 93 11.09 -10.27 -18.07
N SER A 94 11.25 -10.42 -18.11
CA SER A 94 11.25 -11.24 -18.04
C SER A 94 11.03 -12.12 -17.65
N GLY A 95 10.88 -12.28 -17.69
CA GLY A 95 10.65 -13.09 -17.10
C GLY A 95 10.81 -13.78 -16.50
N ALA A 96 11.30 -13.80 -16.56
CA ALA A 96 11.45 -14.46 -15.82
C ALA A 96 11.47 -14.82 -14.95
N GLN A 97 11.65 -14.62 -14.91
CA GLN A 97 11.65 -14.97 -13.94
C GLN A 97 11.33 -15.39 -13.17
N ASP A 98 11.41 -15.35 -13.49
CA ASP A 98 11.08 -15.69 -12.57
C ASP A 98 10.98 -16.14 -11.89
N ALA A 99 11.05 -16.22 -12.32
CA ALA A 99 10.85 -16.58 -11.45
C ALA A 99 10.86 -16.91 -10.73
N GLY A 100 11.01 -16.73 -11.03
CA GLY A 100 10.91 -17.03 -10.09
C GLY A 100 11.13 -17.21 -9.45
N GLY A 101 11.24 -17.09 -9.71
CA GLY A 101 11.24 -17.23 -8.89
C GLY A 101 11.52 -17.30 -8.25
N ASN A 102 11.65 -17.13 -8.45
CA ASN A 102 11.71 -17.18 -7.65
C ASN A 102 11.83 -17.36 -6.80
N ASP A 103 11.98 -17.20 -7.00
CA ASP A 103 12.00 -17.29 -6.13
C ASP A 103 12.00 -17.50 -5.22
N ASP A 104 12.08 -17.31 -5.23
CA ASP A 104 12.05 -17.63 -4.32
C ASP A 104 11.88 -17.84 -3.59
N ALA A 105 11.77 -17.68 -3.68
CA ALA A 105 11.58 -18.03 -2.96
C ALA A 105 11.47 -18.30 -2.45
#